data_7f9ae17f102ee0c2f74f70634b635be2
#
_entry.id   7f9ae17f102ee0c2f74f70634b635be2
#
_cell.length_a   1.000
_cell.length_b   1.000
_cell.length_c   1.000
_cell.angle_alpha   90.00
_cell.angle_beta   90.00
_cell.angle_gamma   90.00
#
_symmetry.space_group_name_H-M   'P 1'
#
loop_
_entity.id
_entity.type
_entity.pdbx_description
1 polymer ?
#
loop_
_entity_poly.entity_id
_entity_poly.type
_entity_poly.pdbx_seq_one_letter_code
_entity_poly.pdbx_strand_id
1 'polypeptide(L)'
;MTAWKPTSGAERFIDTNILLYLLSADETKADRAEEELSTGGIISVQVLNEFASVASRKLIMSITEIREALAEIRAVCHVVPISEQTHDIGLQVAERHGLSVYDAMIVASALLAGCKILLSEDMQHGQTLDGRLEVRNPFR
;
A
#
# COMPACT_ATOMS: atom_id res chain seq x y z
N MET A 1 -18.55 -18.22 -3.27
CA MET A 1 -17.52 -17.17 -3.11
C MET A 1 -17.02 -16.73 -4.48
N THR A 2 -17.06 -15.45 -4.75
CA THR A 2 -16.62 -14.92 -6.04
C THR A 2 -15.08 -14.83 -6.03
N ALA A 3 -14.44 -15.41 -7.04
CA ALA A 3 -13.00 -15.27 -7.19
C ALA A 3 -12.67 -13.82 -7.53
N TRP A 4 -11.60 -13.30 -6.93
CA TRP A 4 -11.11 -11.98 -7.27
C TRP A 4 -10.68 -11.94 -8.73
N LYS A 5 -11.11 -10.90 -9.44
CA LYS A 5 -10.76 -10.71 -10.84
C LYS A 5 -9.89 -9.47 -11.00
N PRO A 6 -8.82 -9.52 -11.81
CA PRO A 6 -8.04 -8.34 -12.10
C PRO A 6 -8.88 -7.22 -12.68
N THR A 7 -8.65 -6.00 -12.20
CA THR A 7 -9.25 -4.77 -12.70
C THR A 7 -8.13 -3.84 -13.15
N SER A 8 -8.47 -2.62 -13.58
CA SER A 8 -7.46 -1.61 -13.92
C SER A 8 -6.51 -1.29 -12.75
N GLY A 9 -6.93 -1.56 -11.51
CA GLY A 9 -6.10 -1.40 -10.32
C GLY A 9 -5.20 -2.58 -9.99
N ALA A 10 -5.31 -3.71 -10.71
CA ALA A 10 -4.59 -4.95 -10.37
C ALA A 10 -3.07 -4.85 -10.52
N GLU A 11 -2.57 -3.89 -11.27
CA GLU A 11 -1.13 -3.67 -11.46
C GLU A 11 -0.55 -2.66 -10.47
N ARG A 12 -1.36 -2.12 -9.59
CA ARG A 12 -1.01 -1.04 -8.67
C ARG A 12 -1.02 -1.56 -7.24
N PHE A 13 0.11 -1.45 -6.56
CA PHE A 13 0.19 -1.68 -5.12
C PHE A 13 0.15 -0.32 -4.42
N ILE A 14 -0.61 -0.22 -3.33
CA ILE A 14 -0.80 1.04 -2.61
C ILE A 14 -0.13 0.95 -1.25
N ASP A 15 0.88 1.80 -1.01
CA ASP A 15 1.56 1.88 0.27
C ASP A 15 0.67 2.56 1.33
N THR A 16 0.94 2.27 2.58
CA THR A 16 0.14 2.74 3.72
C THR A 16 -0.03 4.24 3.77
N ASN A 17 1.03 5.01 3.50
CA ASN A 17 0.98 6.47 3.59
C ASN A 17 -0.06 7.08 2.64
N ILE A 18 -0.27 6.48 1.47
CA ILE A 18 -1.28 6.96 0.53
C ILE A 18 -2.68 6.84 1.15
N LEU A 19 -2.96 5.70 1.78
CA LEU A 19 -4.27 5.45 2.40
C LEU A 19 -4.49 6.33 3.64
N LEU A 20 -3.43 6.62 4.38
CA LEU A 20 -3.54 7.48 5.57
C LEU A 20 -3.99 8.90 5.22
N TYR A 21 -3.71 9.37 4.01
CA TYR A 21 -4.19 10.68 3.56
C TYR A 21 -5.71 10.74 3.41
N LEU A 22 -6.41 9.61 3.33
CA LEU A 22 -7.88 9.59 3.37
C LEU A 22 -8.42 10.21 4.67
N LEU A 23 -7.62 10.15 5.74
CA LEU A 23 -7.97 10.67 7.07
C LEU A 23 -7.40 12.06 7.32
N SER A 24 -6.78 12.68 6.32
CA SER A 24 -6.10 13.97 6.45
C SER A 24 -7.10 15.13 6.56
N ALA A 25 -6.75 16.12 7.39
CA ALA A 25 -7.46 17.40 7.43
C ALA A 25 -7.15 18.26 6.20
N ASP A 26 -6.10 17.95 5.46
CA ASP A 26 -5.78 18.59 4.17
C ASP A 26 -6.67 17.99 3.10
N GLU A 27 -7.70 18.74 2.69
CA GLU A 27 -8.70 18.28 1.73
C GLU A 27 -8.11 17.92 0.36
N THR A 28 -7.09 18.65 -0.08
CA THR A 28 -6.43 18.37 -1.36
C THR A 28 -5.78 17.00 -1.35
N LYS A 29 -5.10 16.66 -0.26
CA LYS A 29 -4.46 15.35 -0.11
C LYS A 29 -5.48 14.24 0.08
N ALA A 30 -6.52 14.49 0.88
CA ALA A 30 -7.59 13.52 1.09
C ALA A 30 -8.31 13.21 -0.23
N ASP A 31 -8.63 14.23 -1.02
CA ASP A 31 -9.29 14.07 -2.31
C ASP A 31 -8.41 13.30 -3.29
N ARG A 32 -7.11 13.58 -3.32
CA ARG A 32 -6.17 12.86 -4.18
C ARG A 32 -6.07 11.39 -3.79
N ALA A 33 -6.03 11.11 -2.49
CA ALA A 33 -6.03 9.73 -1.99
C ALA A 33 -7.31 8.99 -2.38
N GLU A 34 -8.47 9.67 -2.30
CA GLU A 34 -9.74 9.09 -2.75
C GLU A 34 -9.74 8.77 -4.24
N GLU A 35 -9.20 9.65 -5.06
CA GLU A 35 -9.07 9.40 -6.50
C GLU A 35 -8.24 8.15 -6.76
N GLU A 36 -7.10 8.01 -6.08
CA GLU A 36 -6.24 6.84 -6.24
C GLU A 36 -6.95 5.57 -5.76
N LEU A 37 -7.64 5.64 -4.62
CA LEU A 37 -8.38 4.50 -4.10
C LEU A 37 -9.54 4.09 -5.01
N SER A 38 -10.19 5.05 -5.67
CA SER A 38 -11.34 4.77 -6.55
C SER A 38 -10.96 3.89 -7.74
N THR A 39 -9.70 3.94 -8.16
CA THR A 39 -9.18 3.06 -9.21
C THR A 39 -9.01 1.63 -8.69
N GLY A 40 -8.92 1.47 -7.37
CA GLY A 40 -8.61 0.20 -6.73
C GLY A 40 -7.13 -0.11 -6.75
N GLY A 41 -6.77 -1.25 -6.20
CA GLY A 41 -5.38 -1.69 -6.17
C GLY A 41 -5.21 -2.91 -5.31
N ILE A 42 -3.95 -3.24 -5.08
CA ILE A 42 -3.53 -4.34 -4.22
C ILE A 42 -2.84 -3.76 -3.00
N ILE A 43 -3.16 -4.30 -1.85
CA ILE A 43 -2.49 -3.98 -0.58
C ILE A 43 -2.14 -5.30 0.11
N SER A 44 -1.33 -5.22 1.16
CA SER A 44 -0.99 -6.41 1.94
C SER A 44 -1.56 -6.29 3.36
N VAL A 45 -1.51 -7.40 4.09
CA VAL A 45 -1.85 -7.41 5.52
C VAL A 45 -0.97 -6.43 6.30
N GLN A 46 0.29 -6.25 5.91
CA GLN A 46 1.16 -5.25 6.53
C GLN A 46 0.56 -3.84 6.40
N VAL A 47 0.03 -3.49 5.24
CA VAL A 47 -0.61 -2.18 5.02
C VAL A 47 -1.79 -2.00 5.96
N LEU A 48 -2.63 -3.03 6.13
CA LEU A 48 -3.75 -2.97 7.07
C LEU A 48 -3.26 -2.72 8.50
N ASN A 49 -2.21 -3.42 8.91
CA ASN A 49 -1.67 -3.30 10.27
C ASN A 49 -1.00 -1.95 10.51
N GLU A 50 -0.24 -1.46 9.54
CA GLU A 50 0.39 -0.14 9.65
C GLU A 50 -0.66 0.98 9.69
N PHE A 51 -1.69 0.89 8.85
CA PHE A 51 -2.80 1.84 8.87
C PHE A 51 -3.46 1.87 10.25
N ALA A 52 -3.81 0.71 10.78
CA ALA A 52 -4.44 0.59 12.10
C ALA A 52 -3.54 1.16 13.21
N SER A 53 -2.25 0.86 13.15
CA SER A 53 -1.29 1.33 14.15
C SER A 53 -1.17 2.85 14.15
N VAL A 54 -1.02 3.47 12.99
CA VAL A 54 -0.89 4.93 12.88
C VAL A 54 -2.20 5.63 13.25
N ALA A 55 -3.33 5.13 12.76
CA ALA A 55 -4.64 5.71 13.08
C ALA A 55 -4.91 5.68 14.58
N SER A 56 -4.56 4.59 15.25
CA SER A 56 -4.73 4.44 16.69
C SER A 56 -3.81 5.39 17.48
N ARG A 57 -2.52 5.44 17.13
CA ARG A 57 -1.52 6.18 17.91
C ARG A 57 -1.49 7.67 17.62
N LYS A 58 -1.58 8.05 16.34
CA LYS A 58 -1.43 9.46 15.94
C LYS A 58 -2.75 10.19 15.77
N LEU A 59 -3.80 9.49 15.33
CA LEU A 59 -5.10 10.10 15.06
C LEU A 59 -6.11 9.82 16.17
N ILE A 60 -5.70 9.05 17.17
CA ILE A 60 -6.52 8.72 18.35
C ILE A 60 -7.88 8.13 17.96
N MET A 61 -7.91 7.35 16.90
CA MET A 61 -9.13 6.68 16.45
C MET A 61 -9.41 5.44 17.30
N SER A 62 -10.69 5.18 17.55
CA SER A 62 -11.09 3.94 18.20
C SER A 62 -10.93 2.75 17.27
N ILE A 63 -10.86 1.55 17.83
CA ILE A 63 -10.80 0.32 17.02
C ILE A 63 -12.03 0.19 16.11
N THR A 64 -13.20 0.60 16.60
CA THR A 64 -14.43 0.58 15.80
C THR A 64 -14.30 1.50 14.57
N GLU A 65 -13.81 2.72 14.77
CA GLU A 65 -13.58 3.68 13.67
C GLU A 65 -12.55 3.16 12.68
N ILE A 66 -11.46 2.55 13.17
CA ILE A 66 -10.42 1.96 12.33
C ILE A 66 -11.00 0.82 11.48
N ARG A 67 -11.79 -0.06 12.09
CA ARG A 67 -12.42 -1.17 11.37
C ARG A 67 -13.36 -0.68 10.28
N GLU A 68 -14.10 0.38 10.54
CA GLU A 68 -15.00 0.98 9.53
C GLU A 68 -14.20 1.56 8.35
N ALA A 69 -13.13 2.30 8.63
CA ALA A 69 -12.27 2.85 7.58
C ALA A 69 -11.62 1.74 6.75
N LEU A 70 -11.10 0.71 7.40
CA LEU A 70 -10.48 -0.41 6.71
C LEU A 70 -11.49 -1.24 5.91
N ALA A 71 -12.74 -1.34 6.36
CA ALA A 71 -13.78 -2.02 5.61
C ALA A 71 -14.04 -1.34 4.26
N GLU A 72 -14.05 -0.01 4.23
CA GLU A 72 -14.20 0.76 2.99
C GLU A 72 -13.02 0.54 2.05
N ILE A 73 -11.79 0.56 2.58
CA ILE A 73 -10.58 0.31 1.80
C ILE A 73 -10.61 -1.11 1.21
N ARG A 74 -10.97 -2.10 2.04
CA ARG A 74 -11.01 -3.50 1.62
C ARG A 74 -12.12 -3.81 0.62
N ALA A 75 -13.13 -2.95 0.53
CA ALA A 75 -14.20 -3.10 -0.46
C ALA A 75 -13.69 -2.84 -1.89
N VAL A 76 -12.63 -2.06 -2.05
CA VAL A 76 -12.11 -1.66 -3.37
C VAL A 76 -10.68 -2.15 -3.64
N CYS A 77 -10.00 -2.72 -2.64
CA CYS A 77 -8.65 -3.24 -2.78
C CYS A 77 -8.61 -4.74 -2.54
N HIS A 78 -7.75 -5.42 -3.28
CA HIS A 78 -7.45 -6.84 -3.01
C HIS A 78 -6.31 -6.92 -1.99
N VAL A 79 -6.52 -7.68 -0.92
CA VAL A 79 -5.52 -7.84 0.15
C VAL A 79 -4.74 -9.14 -0.06
N VAL A 80 -3.42 -9.02 -0.15
CA VAL A 80 -2.54 -10.19 -0.26
C VAL A 80 -1.92 -10.53 1.10
N PRO A 81 -1.70 -11.82 1.38
CA PRO A 81 -1.08 -12.22 2.64
C PRO A 81 0.42 -11.91 2.66
N ILE A 82 0.99 -11.93 3.86
CA ILE A 82 2.45 -11.89 4.06
C ILE A 82 2.89 -13.31 4.40
N SER A 83 3.84 -13.85 3.64
CA SER A 83 4.35 -15.20 3.80
C SER A 83 5.84 -15.19 4.11
N GLU A 84 6.41 -16.35 4.39
CA GLU A 84 7.86 -16.48 4.54
C GLU A 84 8.57 -16.07 3.24
N GLN A 85 7.96 -16.34 2.08
CA GLN A 85 8.52 -15.91 0.81
C GLN A 85 8.60 -14.39 0.72
N THR A 86 7.56 -13.69 1.20
CA THR A 86 7.58 -12.22 1.26
C THR A 86 8.75 -11.74 2.10
N HIS A 87 8.98 -12.37 3.25
CA HIS A 87 10.09 -12.05 4.14
C HIS A 87 11.44 -12.23 3.43
N ASP A 88 11.64 -13.38 2.80
CA ASP A 88 12.92 -13.70 2.15
C ASP A 88 13.21 -12.72 1.01
N ILE A 89 12.23 -12.47 0.15
CA ILE A 89 12.36 -11.51 -0.95
C ILE A 89 12.58 -10.10 -0.39
N GLY A 90 11.86 -9.75 0.67
CA GLY A 90 12.01 -8.45 1.31
C GLY A 90 13.44 -8.19 1.79
N LEU A 91 14.09 -9.17 2.42
CA LEU A 91 15.48 -9.00 2.85
C LEU A 91 16.42 -8.84 1.66
N GLN A 92 16.19 -9.56 0.57
CA GLN A 92 16.98 -9.40 -0.65
C GLN A 92 16.82 -8.00 -1.25
N VAL A 93 15.57 -7.50 -1.28
CA VAL A 93 15.27 -6.14 -1.75
C VAL A 93 15.92 -5.09 -0.87
N ALA A 94 15.85 -5.26 0.46
CA ALA A 94 16.47 -4.35 1.41
C ALA A 94 17.98 -4.22 1.15
N GLU A 95 18.64 -5.36 0.97
CA GLU A 95 20.08 -5.39 0.70
C GLU A 95 20.41 -4.76 -0.66
N ARG A 96 19.65 -5.11 -1.69
CA ARG A 96 19.93 -4.67 -3.06
C ARG A 96 19.69 -3.18 -3.27
N HIS A 97 18.65 -2.65 -2.66
CA HIS A 97 18.21 -1.25 -2.90
C HIS A 97 18.43 -0.32 -1.72
N GLY A 98 18.97 -0.80 -0.61
CA GLY A 98 19.23 0.03 0.56
C GLY A 98 17.96 0.54 1.24
N LEU A 99 16.87 -0.23 1.19
CA LEU A 99 15.60 0.14 1.82
C LEU A 99 15.52 -0.35 3.25
N SER A 100 14.71 0.32 4.07
CA SER A 100 14.35 -0.20 5.39
C SER A 100 13.63 -1.55 5.24
N VAL A 101 13.62 -2.35 6.30
CA VAL A 101 12.97 -3.67 6.26
C VAL A 101 11.48 -3.55 5.89
N TYR A 102 10.78 -2.60 6.49
CA TYR A 102 9.34 -2.47 6.24
C TYR A 102 9.04 -1.98 4.83
N ASP A 103 9.80 -1.02 4.32
CA ASP A 103 9.65 -0.57 2.93
C ASP A 103 9.98 -1.70 1.96
N ALA A 104 11.02 -2.47 2.26
CA ALA A 104 11.40 -3.63 1.45
C ALA A 104 10.31 -4.71 1.43
N MET A 105 9.60 -4.90 2.55
CA MET A 105 8.49 -5.85 2.60
C MET A 105 7.30 -5.38 1.76
N ILE A 106 7.03 -4.08 1.72
CA ILE A 106 6.04 -3.49 0.81
C ILE A 106 6.42 -3.80 -0.64
N VAL A 107 7.66 -3.56 -1.01
CA VAL A 107 8.17 -3.85 -2.35
C VAL A 107 8.04 -5.34 -2.68
N ALA A 108 8.43 -6.21 -1.76
CA ALA A 108 8.33 -7.66 -1.94
C ALA A 108 6.88 -8.10 -2.19
N SER A 109 5.94 -7.57 -1.41
CA SER A 109 4.52 -7.87 -1.59
C SER A 109 4.03 -7.44 -2.97
N ALA A 110 4.43 -6.26 -3.42
CA ALA A 110 4.07 -5.75 -4.74
C ALA A 110 4.64 -6.63 -5.87
N LEU A 111 5.91 -7.03 -5.74
CA LEU A 111 6.56 -7.90 -6.71
C LEU A 111 5.89 -9.28 -6.78
N LEU A 112 5.61 -9.88 -5.63
CA LEU A 112 4.95 -11.18 -5.56
C LEU A 112 3.52 -11.14 -6.12
N ALA A 113 2.83 -10.01 -5.97
CA ALA A 113 1.49 -9.83 -6.52
C ALA A 113 1.50 -9.52 -8.03
N GLY A 114 2.68 -9.38 -8.64
CA GLY A 114 2.81 -9.09 -10.06
C GLY A 114 2.49 -7.64 -10.41
N CYS A 115 2.55 -6.73 -9.45
CA CYS A 115 2.30 -5.32 -9.70
C CYS A 115 3.41 -4.68 -10.53
N LYS A 116 3.05 -3.69 -11.34
CA LYS A 116 3.98 -2.90 -12.13
C LYS A 116 4.21 -1.52 -11.53
N ILE A 117 3.31 -1.07 -10.69
CA ILE A 117 3.32 0.26 -10.08
C ILE A 117 3.21 0.13 -8.57
N LEU A 118 4.05 0.87 -7.86
CA LEU A 118 3.95 1.05 -6.41
C LEU A 118 3.65 2.51 -6.13
N LEU A 119 2.46 2.80 -5.60
CA LEU A 119 2.11 4.13 -5.15
C LEU A 119 2.68 4.33 -3.75
N SER A 120 3.63 5.23 -3.61
CA SER A 120 4.29 5.52 -2.33
C SER A 120 4.82 6.94 -2.31
N GLU A 121 4.73 7.58 -1.14
CA GLU A 121 5.36 8.88 -0.91
C GLU A 121 6.76 8.73 -0.29
N ASP A 122 7.03 7.60 0.36
CA ASP A 122 8.27 7.39 1.11
C ASP A 122 9.46 6.98 0.24
N MET A 123 9.19 6.48 -0.96
CA MET A 123 10.23 6.01 -1.87
C MET A 123 10.39 6.98 -3.04
N GLN A 124 11.54 6.89 -3.72
CA GLN A 124 11.87 7.84 -4.79
C GLN A 124 10.92 7.70 -5.99
N HIS A 125 10.22 8.78 -6.31
CA HIS A 125 9.35 8.85 -7.48
C HIS A 125 10.12 8.58 -8.76
N GLY A 126 9.58 7.71 -9.60
CA GLY A 126 10.18 7.36 -10.89
C GLY A 126 11.22 6.25 -10.84
N GLN A 127 11.60 5.80 -9.63
CA GLN A 127 12.55 4.71 -9.47
C GLN A 127 11.91 3.40 -9.95
N THR A 128 12.69 2.58 -10.66
CA THR A 128 12.27 1.23 -11.02
C THR A 128 13.03 0.23 -10.16
N LEU A 129 12.28 -0.64 -9.47
CA LEU A 129 12.84 -1.66 -8.58
C LEU A 129 12.78 -3.02 -9.27
N ASP A 130 13.89 -3.76 -9.19
CA ASP A 130 14.05 -5.08 -9.82
C ASP A 130 13.66 -5.10 -11.32
N GLY A 131 13.85 -3.96 -12.00
CA GLY A 131 13.61 -3.83 -13.42
C GLY A 131 12.15 -3.88 -13.86
N ARG A 132 11.19 -3.87 -12.91
CA ARG A 132 9.77 -4.04 -13.27
C ARG A 132 8.75 -3.31 -12.42
N LEU A 133 9.12 -2.85 -11.22
CA LEU A 133 8.20 -2.15 -10.33
C LEU A 133 8.55 -0.67 -10.30
N GLU A 134 7.69 0.17 -10.87
CA GLU A 134 7.90 1.62 -10.90
C GLU A 134 7.24 2.28 -9.69
N VAL A 135 8.00 3.09 -8.97
CA VAL A 135 7.48 3.89 -7.85
C VAL A 135 6.86 5.17 -8.38
N ARG A 136 5.64 5.47 -7.94
CA ARG A 136 4.95 6.72 -8.27
C ARG A 136 4.42 7.38 -7.00
N ASN A 137 4.72 8.67 -6.86
CA ASN A 137 4.16 9.48 -5.79
C ASN A 137 3.00 10.30 -6.36
N PRO A 138 1.73 9.98 -6.01
CA PRO A 138 0.57 10.66 -6.59
C PRO A 138 0.37 12.10 -6.08
N PHE A 139 1.12 12.50 -5.05
CA PHE A 139 1.07 13.86 -4.50
C PHE A 139 2.11 14.79 -5.11
N ARG A 140 2.81 14.31 -6.07
CA ARG A 140 3.88 15.04 -6.69
C ARG A 140 3.43 15.85 -7.90
#